data_5e65efaf528659e1ada1735dc8c0ff10
#
_entry.id   5e65efaf528659e1ada1735dc8c0ff10
#
_cell.length_a   1.000
_cell.length_b   1.000
_cell.length_c   1.000
_cell.angle_alpha   90.00
_cell.angle_beta   90.00
_cell.angle_gamma   90.00
#
_symmetry.space_group_name_H-M   'P 1'
#
loop_
_entity.id
_entity.type
_entity.pdbx_description
1 polymer ?
#
loop_
_entity_poly.entity_id
_entity_poly.type
_entity_poly.pdbx_seq_one_letter_code
_entity_poly.pdbx_strand_id
1 'polypeptide(L)'
;MASVPAKPPKPRADQPLLAVLNGERRDPVPMWMMRQAGRYLPEYRKLRQDKGSFLELVYDAETAAEVTLQPLERFPALDGAILFSDILIVPFAIGQNLTFVAGEGPRLTPTLADSALVDLTPVLARLEPIYETVSKVRDRLGGGKTLIGFSGSPWTVATYMVAGQGGRDQSETRRLAYADQVRFGEIVGRIEKITIDYLSKQIEAGADVVQLFDSWAGSLSPAQFEQWVIAPTARIVAAVHERHPNVPVIGFPKGAGGKLAAYARETAVTAIGLDETVDPFWAAKQLPKSLPVQGNLDPLALAAGGQALTRATRQVLDAFADRPHIFNLGHGILQDTPIDHVEQLIAEVKGDR
;
A
#
# COMPACT_ATOMS: atom_id res chain seq x y z
N MET A 1 35.17 -4.00 -13.29
CA MET A 1 34.92 -4.48 -11.92
C MET A 1 33.94 -5.62 -11.99
N ALA A 2 34.33 -6.83 -11.63
CA ALA A 2 33.47 -8.01 -11.69
C ALA A 2 32.37 -7.89 -10.62
N SER A 3 31.08 -8.05 -11.02
CA SER A 3 29.95 -8.09 -10.12
C SER A 3 30.07 -9.31 -9.20
N VAL A 4 30.09 -9.06 -7.89
CA VAL A 4 30.00 -10.12 -6.89
C VAL A 4 28.65 -10.81 -7.08
N PRO A 5 28.59 -12.14 -7.29
CA PRO A 5 27.32 -12.84 -7.44
C PRO A 5 26.51 -12.70 -6.16
N ALA A 6 25.25 -12.30 -6.30
CA ALA A 6 24.30 -12.18 -5.19
C ALA A 6 24.23 -13.53 -4.44
N LYS A 7 24.41 -13.46 -3.13
CA LYS A 7 24.31 -14.63 -2.24
C LYS A 7 22.91 -15.22 -2.38
N PRO A 8 22.76 -16.54 -2.61
CA PRO A 8 21.43 -17.13 -2.71
C PRO A 8 20.64 -16.84 -1.43
N PRO A 9 19.34 -16.48 -1.56
CA PRO A 9 18.52 -16.22 -0.38
C PRO A 9 18.51 -17.43 0.53
N LYS A 10 18.70 -17.20 1.84
CA LYS A 10 18.53 -18.27 2.84
C LYS A 10 17.13 -18.86 2.69
N PRO A 11 16.95 -20.17 2.87
CA PRO A 11 15.60 -20.75 2.92
C PRO A 11 14.83 -20.00 4.00
N ARG A 12 13.74 -19.35 3.58
CA ARG A 12 12.92 -18.50 4.45
C ARG A 12 12.12 -19.44 5.35
N ALA A 13 12.07 -19.11 6.64
CA ALA A 13 11.12 -19.72 7.57
C ALA A 13 9.68 -19.53 7.06
N ASP A 14 8.76 -20.33 7.55
CA ASP A 14 7.32 -20.20 7.21
C ASP A 14 6.87 -18.72 7.36
N GLN A 15 6.43 -18.11 6.26
CA GLN A 15 5.92 -16.75 6.22
C GLN A 15 4.39 -16.81 5.97
N PRO A 16 3.56 -16.71 7.03
CA PRO A 16 2.12 -16.91 6.92
C PRO A 16 1.42 -16.02 5.88
N LEU A 17 1.86 -14.76 5.74
CA LEU A 17 1.33 -13.85 4.72
C LEU A 17 1.62 -14.35 3.30
N LEU A 18 2.84 -14.77 3.01
CA LEU A 18 3.19 -15.30 1.68
C LEU A 18 2.47 -16.60 1.38
N ALA A 19 2.27 -17.47 2.37
CA ALA A 19 1.50 -18.69 2.21
C ALA A 19 0.05 -18.37 1.77
N VAL A 20 -0.58 -17.37 2.40
CA VAL A 20 -1.91 -16.92 1.98
C VAL A 20 -1.89 -16.33 0.57
N LEU A 21 -0.89 -15.52 0.22
CA LEU A 21 -0.75 -14.96 -1.12
C LEU A 21 -0.54 -16.03 -2.20
N ASN A 22 -0.01 -17.19 -1.81
CA ASN A 22 0.11 -18.39 -2.67
C ASN A 22 -1.16 -19.26 -2.67
N GLY A 23 -2.27 -18.80 -2.08
CA GLY A 23 -3.57 -19.46 -2.11
C GLY A 23 -3.83 -20.41 -0.92
N GLU A 24 -2.95 -20.46 0.09
CA GLU A 24 -3.16 -21.28 1.27
C GLU A 24 -4.11 -20.58 2.27
N ARG A 25 -4.95 -21.37 2.92
CA ARG A 25 -5.68 -20.92 4.13
C ARG A 25 -4.77 -21.13 5.33
N ARG A 26 -4.77 -20.18 6.24
CA ARG A 26 -4.00 -20.25 7.50
C ARG A 26 -4.90 -20.00 8.71
N ASP A 27 -4.64 -20.74 9.77
CA ASP A 27 -5.25 -20.57 11.07
C ASP A 27 -4.14 -20.64 12.14
N PRO A 28 -3.94 -19.60 12.94
CA PRO A 28 -4.65 -18.33 12.92
C PRO A 28 -4.41 -17.54 11.62
N VAL A 29 -5.38 -16.67 11.29
CA VAL A 29 -5.31 -15.81 10.09
C VAL A 29 -4.12 -14.86 10.24
N PRO A 30 -3.22 -14.76 9.23
CA PRO A 30 -2.12 -13.82 9.29
C PRO A 30 -2.61 -12.39 9.14
N MET A 31 -1.92 -11.46 9.81
CA MET A 31 -2.34 -10.07 9.85
C MET A 31 -1.18 -9.08 9.81
N TRP A 32 -1.47 -7.93 9.26
CA TRP A 32 -0.75 -6.67 9.42
C TRP A 32 -1.74 -5.52 9.37
N MET A 33 -1.35 -4.30 9.68
CA MET A 33 -2.25 -3.16 9.69
C MET A 33 -1.75 -2.04 8.78
N MET A 34 -2.63 -1.55 7.91
CA MET A 34 -2.34 -0.40 7.07
C MET A 34 -1.98 0.83 7.92
N ARG A 35 -0.84 1.46 7.62
CA ARG A 35 -0.23 2.55 8.40
C ARG A 35 0.17 2.15 9.83
N GLN A 36 0.49 0.87 10.06
CA GLN A 36 0.91 0.36 11.38
C GLN A 36 2.10 1.11 11.99
N ALA A 37 3.04 1.62 11.19
CA ALA A 37 4.02 2.60 11.63
C ALA A 37 3.40 4.00 11.54
N GLY A 38 3.04 4.60 12.68
CA GLY A 38 2.27 5.83 12.63
C GLY A 38 2.10 6.54 13.98
N ARG A 39 1.41 7.67 13.93
CA ARG A 39 1.28 8.63 15.05
C ARG A 39 0.57 8.08 16.29
N TYR A 40 -0.13 6.95 16.22
CA TYR A 40 -0.69 6.31 17.41
C TYR A 40 0.41 5.71 18.32
N LEU A 41 1.60 5.37 17.75
CA LEU A 41 2.74 4.85 18.48
C LEU A 41 3.55 5.98 19.15
N PRO A 42 3.82 5.92 20.47
CA PRO A 42 4.63 6.92 21.17
C PRO A 42 6.08 6.97 20.66
N GLU A 43 6.70 5.82 20.35
CA GLU A 43 8.04 5.72 19.79
C GLU A 43 8.15 6.40 18.41
N TYR A 44 7.13 6.26 17.57
CA TYR A 44 7.06 6.98 16.30
C TYR A 44 6.98 8.50 16.52
N ARG A 45 6.12 8.96 17.44
CA ARG A 45 5.97 10.39 17.74
C ARG A 45 7.30 11.01 18.22
N LYS A 46 8.06 10.27 19.04
CA LYS A 46 9.39 10.71 19.50
C LYS A 46 10.35 10.87 18.34
N LEU A 47 10.54 9.84 17.51
CA LEU A 47 11.42 9.92 16.33
C LEU A 47 10.99 11.02 15.35
N ARG A 48 9.69 11.17 15.16
CA ARG A 48 9.13 12.22 14.28
C ARG A 48 9.46 13.63 14.79
N GLN A 49 9.46 13.84 16.10
CA GLN A 49 9.83 15.11 16.74
C GLN A 49 11.33 15.38 16.60
N ASP A 50 12.17 14.36 16.81
CA ASP A 50 13.63 14.49 16.76
C ASP A 50 14.14 14.79 15.34
N LYS A 51 13.48 14.26 14.30
CA LYS A 51 13.87 14.44 12.88
C LYS A 51 13.29 15.69 12.21
N GLY A 52 12.33 16.39 12.82
CA GLY A 52 11.75 17.63 12.28
C GLY A 52 10.70 17.42 11.20
N SER A 53 11.04 17.06 9.95
CA SER A 53 10.08 16.92 8.84
C SER A 53 9.77 15.47 8.49
N PHE A 54 8.62 15.23 7.80
CA PHE A 54 8.27 13.90 7.32
C PHE A 54 9.23 13.39 6.25
N LEU A 55 9.65 14.27 5.35
CA LEU A 55 10.61 13.91 4.30
C LEU A 55 11.99 13.58 4.87
N GLU A 56 12.49 14.34 5.83
CA GLU A 56 13.74 14.01 6.50
C GLU A 56 13.70 12.62 7.14
N LEU A 57 12.58 12.25 7.74
CA LEU A 57 12.41 10.93 8.32
C LEU A 57 12.36 9.82 7.25
N VAL A 58 11.66 10.04 6.13
CA VAL A 58 11.56 9.06 5.02
C VAL A 58 12.89 8.92 4.27
N TYR A 59 13.66 10.00 4.15
CA TYR A 59 14.92 10.02 3.41
C TYR A 59 16.17 9.66 4.25
N ASP A 60 16.02 9.48 5.55
CA ASP A 60 17.03 8.87 6.41
C ASP A 60 16.74 7.36 6.50
N ALA A 61 17.46 6.57 5.69
CA ALA A 61 17.19 5.15 5.53
C ALA A 61 17.30 4.35 6.84
N GLU A 62 18.18 4.78 7.77
CA GLU A 62 18.33 4.15 9.09
C GLU A 62 17.09 4.38 9.95
N THR A 63 16.66 5.62 10.03
CA THR A 63 15.47 6.02 10.81
C THR A 63 14.19 5.46 10.20
N ALA A 64 14.04 5.48 8.87
CA ALA A 64 12.89 4.91 8.17
C ALA A 64 12.80 3.39 8.37
N ALA A 65 13.96 2.70 8.43
CA ALA A 65 13.99 1.27 8.76
C ALA A 65 13.57 1.01 10.22
N GLU A 66 14.05 1.79 11.17
CA GLU A 66 13.62 1.73 12.57
C GLU A 66 12.10 1.92 12.67
N VAL A 67 11.56 2.98 12.07
CA VAL A 67 10.11 3.26 12.05
C VAL A 67 9.32 2.09 11.46
N THR A 68 9.83 1.49 10.38
CA THR A 68 9.19 0.32 9.75
C THR A 68 9.08 -0.87 10.72
N LEU A 69 10.06 -1.06 11.60
CA LEU A 69 10.13 -2.20 12.52
C LEU A 69 9.42 -1.96 13.85
N GLN A 70 9.26 -0.72 14.32
CA GLN A 70 8.60 -0.38 15.59
C GLN A 70 7.28 -1.13 15.84
N PRO A 71 6.34 -1.26 14.86
CA PRO A 71 5.10 -2.01 15.09
C PRO A 71 5.33 -3.49 15.40
N LEU A 72 6.35 -4.12 14.81
CA LEU A 72 6.64 -5.53 15.02
C LEU A 72 7.38 -5.77 16.33
N GLU A 73 8.16 -4.81 16.78
CA GLU A 73 8.80 -4.83 18.10
C GLU A 73 7.75 -4.72 19.22
N ARG A 74 6.77 -3.83 19.05
CA ARG A 74 5.68 -3.65 19.99
C ARG A 74 4.66 -4.79 19.95
N PHE A 75 4.32 -5.26 18.74
CA PHE A 75 3.31 -6.29 18.49
C PHE A 75 3.93 -7.46 17.71
N PRO A 76 4.69 -8.34 18.37
CA PRO A 76 5.40 -9.45 17.71
C PRO A 76 4.48 -10.44 16.97
N ALA A 77 3.18 -10.45 17.28
CA ALA A 77 2.19 -11.29 16.62
C ALA A 77 1.78 -10.81 15.21
N LEU A 78 2.16 -9.59 14.79
CA LEU A 78 1.99 -9.15 13.41
C LEU A 78 2.90 -9.96 12.47
N ASP A 79 2.38 -10.35 11.30
CA ASP A 79 3.08 -11.23 10.35
C ASP A 79 3.81 -10.48 9.24
N GLY A 80 3.59 -9.17 9.10
CA GLY A 80 4.20 -8.36 8.05
C GLY A 80 4.60 -6.96 8.48
N ALA A 81 5.68 -6.48 7.88
CA ALA A 81 6.12 -5.10 7.92
C ALA A 81 5.83 -4.44 6.58
N ILE A 82 5.09 -3.34 6.56
CA ILE A 82 5.03 -2.49 5.37
C ILE A 82 6.08 -1.39 5.49
N LEU A 83 6.82 -1.19 4.41
CA LEU A 83 7.84 -0.15 4.30
C LEU A 83 7.29 1.23 4.72
N PHE A 84 8.01 1.95 5.56
CA PHE A 84 7.69 3.33 5.89
C PHE A 84 8.17 4.27 4.76
N SER A 85 7.23 4.77 3.98
CA SER A 85 7.44 5.67 2.84
C SER A 85 6.13 6.41 2.54
N ASP A 86 6.05 7.09 1.38
CA ASP A 86 4.86 7.77 0.90
C ASP A 86 4.57 7.46 -0.58
N ILE A 87 3.29 7.46 -0.97
CA ILE A 87 2.87 7.25 -2.38
C ILE A 87 3.33 8.38 -3.30
N LEU A 88 3.66 9.56 -2.76
CA LEU A 88 4.08 10.75 -3.52
C LEU A 88 5.60 10.83 -3.73
N ILE A 89 6.35 9.82 -3.33
CA ILE A 89 7.77 9.71 -3.68
C ILE A 89 7.95 9.57 -5.20
N VAL A 90 7.03 8.89 -5.89
CA VAL A 90 7.04 8.76 -7.35
C VAL A 90 6.91 10.12 -8.05
N PRO A 91 5.88 10.95 -7.81
CA PRO A 91 5.83 12.30 -8.41
C PRO A 91 7.01 13.19 -8.02
N PHE A 92 7.55 13.04 -6.81
CA PHE A 92 8.77 13.74 -6.42
C PHE A 92 9.98 13.31 -7.27
N ALA A 93 10.10 12.02 -7.58
CA ALA A 93 11.13 11.52 -8.51
C ALA A 93 10.87 11.92 -9.97
N ILE A 94 9.60 12.12 -10.37
CA ILE A 94 9.25 12.65 -11.70
C ILE A 94 9.71 14.10 -11.88
N GLY A 95 9.91 14.84 -10.78
CA GLY A 95 10.45 16.20 -10.81
C GLY A 95 9.55 17.25 -10.15
N GLN A 96 8.36 16.89 -9.65
CA GLN A 96 7.58 17.82 -8.83
C GLN A 96 8.25 18.02 -7.46
N ASN A 97 8.10 19.20 -6.88
CA ASN A 97 8.48 19.46 -5.49
C ASN A 97 7.38 18.94 -4.58
N LEU A 98 7.77 18.19 -3.55
CA LEU A 98 6.88 17.66 -2.52
C LEU A 98 7.13 18.38 -1.19
N THR A 99 6.07 18.94 -0.62
CA THR A 99 6.08 19.55 0.71
C THR A 99 4.90 19.03 1.54
N PHE A 100 5.02 19.08 2.86
CA PHE A 100 3.97 18.71 3.78
C PHE A 100 3.56 19.92 4.63
N VAL A 101 2.31 20.38 4.43
CA VAL A 101 1.75 21.51 5.18
C VAL A 101 1.00 20.97 6.40
N ALA A 102 1.32 21.52 7.58
CA ALA A 102 0.68 21.11 8.82
C ALA A 102 -0.85 21.32 8.77
N GLY A 103 -1.61 20.27 9.05
CA GLY A 103 -3.07 20.29 9.01
C GLY A 103 -3.69 20.15 7.60
N GLU A 104 -2.93 20.35 6.52
CA GLU A 104 -3.43 20.32 5.15
C GLU A 104 -2.93 19.12 4.34
N GLY A 105 -1.81 18.49 4.76
CA GLY A 105 -1.24 17.33 4.09
C GLY A 105 -0.22 17.67 2.99
N PRO A 106 0.01 16.74 2.05
CA PRO A 106 1.02 16.90 1.00
C PRO A 106 0.60 17.92 -0.06
N ARG A 107 1.63 18.60 -0.60
CA ARG A 107 1.51 19.54 -1.74
C ARG A 107 2.55 19.20 -2.79
N LEU A 108 2.14 19.18 -4.06
CA LEU A 108 3.01 19.01 -5.22
C LEU A 108 3.01 20.27 -6.09
N THR A 109 4.20 20.72 -6.49
CA THR A 109 4.37 21.89 -7.35
C THR A 109 5.49 21.66 -8.38
N PRO A 110 5.37 22.21 -9.62
CA PRO A 110 4.17 22.86 -10.19
C PRO A 110 3.02 21.85 -10.36
N THR A 111 1.77 22.33 -10.43
CA THR A 111 0.61 21.48 -10.73
C THR A 111 0.58 21.15 -12.22
N LEU A 112 0.15 19.95 -12.59
CA LEU A 112 -0.02 19.58 -14.00
C LEU A 112 -1.37 20.04 -14.60
N ALA A 113 -2.22 20.70 -13.82
CA ALA A 113 -3.35 21.45 -14.37
C ALA A 113 -2.86 22.62 -15.23
N ASP A 114 -1.85 23.36 -14.74
CA ASP A 114 -1.36 24.61 -15.34
C ASP A 114 -0.04 24.45 -16.11
N SER A 115 0.69 23.35 -15.95
CA SER A 115 2.00 23.10 -16.58
C SER A 115 2.02 21.80 -17.37
N ALA A 116 2.95 21.70 -18.33
CA ALA A 116 3.13 20.47 -19.09
C ALA A 116 4.02 19.47 -18.37
N LEU A 117 3.79 18.18 -18.57
CA LEU A 117 4.62 17.11 -18.03
C LEU A 117 6.07 17.18 -18.51
N VAL A 118 6.28 17.70 -19.73
CA VAL A 118 7.62 17.85 -20.33
C VAL A 118 8.49 18.88 -19.60
N ASP A 119 7.87 19.80 -18.83
CA ASP A 119 8.59 20.79 -18.01
C ASP A 119 9.22 20.17 -16.77
N LEU A 120 8.87 18.92 -16.42
CA LEU A 120 9.44 18.22 -15.29
C LEU A 120 10.69 17.43 -15.70
N THR A 121 11.79 17.67 -14.98
CA THR A 121 13.02 16.90 -15.11
C THR A 121 13.06 15.78 -14.07
N PRO A 122 13.02 14.50 -14.48
CA PRO A 122 13.09 13.38 -13.55
C PRO A 122 14.41 13.36 -12.76
N VAL A 123 14.31 13.10 -11.46
CA VAL A 123 15.44 12.96 -10.53
C VAL A 123 15.33 11.61 -9.84
N LEU A 124 15.64 10.52 -10.57
CA LEU A 124 15.46 9.15 -10.10
C LEU A 124 16.32 8.79 -8.89
N ALA A 125 17.45 9.49 -8.69
CA ALA A 125 18.27 9.35 -7.48
C ALA A 125 17.49 9.65 -6.17
N ARG A 126 16.37 10.35 -6.26
CA ARG A 126 15.45 10.55 -5.12
C ARG A 126 14.79 9.25 -4.62
N LEU A 127 14.89 8.16 -5.37
CA LEU A 127 14.34 6.84 -4.97
C LEU A 127 15.37 5.97 -4.22
N GLU A 128 16.66 6.25 -4.36
CA GLU A 128 17.73 5.43 -3.77
C GLU A 128 17.64 5.27 -2.24
N PRO A 129 17.34 6.31 -1.42
CA PRO A 129 17.22 6.14 0.03
C PRO A 129 16.06 5.18 0.42
N ILE A 130 15.04 5.08 -0.42
CA ILE A 130 13.91 4.17 -0.17
C ILE A 130 14.35 2.71 -0.36
N TYR A 131 15.15 2.44 -1.40
CA TYR A 131 15.70 1.09 -1.63
C TYR A 131 16.68 0.70 -0.52
N GLU A 132 17.50 1.63 -0.06
CA GLU A 132 18.38 1.43 1.11
C GLU A 132 17.56 1.09 2.37
N THR A 133 16.43 1.78 2.60
CA THR A 133 15.52 1.47 3.70
C THR A 133 14.99 0.04 3.60
N VAL A 134 14.55 -0.39 2.40
CA VAL A 134 14.07 -1.78 2.19
C VAL A 134 15.17 -2.78 2.56
N SER A 135 16.40 -2.57 2.10
CA SER A 135 17.54 -3.45 2.40
C SER A 135 17.82 -3.52 3.91
N LYS A 136 17.87 -2.37 4.59
CA LYS A 136 18.09 -2.30 6.05
C LYS A 136 16.97 -2.98 6.85
N VAL A 137 15.72 -2.83 6.44
CA VAL A 137 14.59 -3.54 7.05
C VAL A 137 14.73 -5.05 6.83
N ARG A 138 15.06 -5.48 5.60
CA ARG A 138 15.23 -6.90 5.29
C ARG A 138 16.30 -7.56 6.13
N ASP A 139 17.42 -6.87 6.35
CA ASP A 139 18.54 -7.39 7.15
C ASP A 139 18.15 -7.60 8.63
N ARG A 140 17.25 -6.78 9.16
CA ARG A 140 16.81 -6.81 10.57
C ARG A 140 15.54 -7.62 10.80
N LEU A 141 14.70 -7.75 9.76
CA LEU A 141 13.41 -8.43 9.85
C LEU A 141 13.62 -9.95 9.94
N GLY A 142 13.07 -10.58 10.96
CA GLY A 142 13.12 -12.02 11.15
C GLY A 142 12.55 -12.82 9.97
N GLY A 143 13.06 -14.04 9.75
CA GLY A 143 12.70 -14.87 8.59
C GLY A 143 11.23 -15.26 8.47
N GLY A 144 10.47 -15.24 9.57
CA GLY A 144 9.02 -15.54 9.58
C GLY A 144 8.12 -14.36 9.27
N LYS A 145 8.66 -13.14 9.05
CA LYS A 145 7.90 -11.94 8.75
C LYS A 145 8.02 -11.54 7.28
N THR A 146 6.93 -11.07 6.70
CA THR A 146 6.87 -10.62 5.30
C THR A 146 7.15 -9.13 5.21
N LEU A 147 8.08 -8.72 4.32
CA LEU A 147 8.32 -7.32 4.01
C LEU A 147 7.49 -6.90 2.80
N ILE A 148 6.65 -5.89 2.99
CA ILE A 148 5.73 -5.38 1.99
C ILE A 148 6.29 -4.06 1.45
N GLY A 149 6.69 -4.06 0.17
CA GLY A 149 6.95 -2.84 -0.58
C GLY A 149 5.64 -2.27 -1.14
N PHE A 150 5.64 -1.01 -1.58
CA PHE A 150 4.44 -0.43 -2.15
C PHE A 150 4.70 0.78 -3.06
N SER A 151 3.67 1.13 -3.82
CA SER A 151 3.58 2.41 -4.53
C SER A 151 2.13 2.89 -4.57
N GLY A 152 1.95 4.18 -4.83
CA GLY A 152 0.65 4.70 -5.27
C GLY A 152 0.32 4.20 -6.67
N SER A 153 -0.94 3.87 -6.92
CA SER A 153 -1.43 3.52 -8.26
C SER A 153 -1.51 4.77 -9.14
N PRO A 154 -1.39 4.61 -10.47
CA PRO A 154 -1.30 5.73 -11.40
C PRO A 154 -2.42 6.75 -11.31
N TRP A 155 -3.68 6.31 -11.16
CA TRP A 155 -4.80 7.25 -11.00
C TRP A 155 -4.65 8.11 -9.74
N THR A 156 -4.42 7.48 -8.60
CA THR A 156 -4.24 8.21 -7.32
C THR A 156 -3.07 9.17 -7.39
N VAL A 157 -1.92 8.74 -7.92
CA VAL A 157 -0.74 9.60 -8.07
C VAL A 157 -1.03 10.76 -9.00
N ALA A 158 -1.67 10.50 -10.16
CA ALA A 158 -2.06 11.54 -11.12
C ALA A 158 -2.99 12.59 -10.50
N THR A 159 -3.91 12.20 -9.60
CA THR A 159 -4.79 13.19 -8.93
C THR A 159 -4.00 14.21 -8.12
N TYR A 160 -2.97 13.78 -7.42
CA TYR A 160 -2.07 14.69 -6.69
C TYR A 160 -1.20 15.52 -7.64
N MET A 161 -0.67 14.92 -8.70
CA MET A 161 0.18 15.61 -9.69
C MET A 161 -0.57 16.72 -10.41
N VAL A 162 -1.82 16.48 -10.78
CA VAL A 162 -2.67 17.45 -11.53
C VAL A 162 -3.14 18.55 -10.59
N ALA A 163 -3.75 18.22 -9.46
CA ALA A 163 -4.35 19.20 -8.56
C ALA A 163 -3.35 19.81 -7.54
N GLY A 164 -2.13 19.25 -7.43
CA GLY A 164 -1.14 19.66 -6.45
C GLY A 164 -1.45 19.24 -5.01
N GLN A 165 -2.59 18.63 -4.76
CA GLN A 165 -3.09 18.26 -3.43
C GLN A 165 -4.13 17.15 -3.50
N GLY A 166 -4.41 16.52 -2.35
CA GLY A 166 -5.59 15.67 -2.20
C GLY A 166 -6.88 16.49 -2.28
N GLY A 167 -7.91 15.93 -2.90
CA GLY A 167 -9.22 16.57 -3.02
C GLY A 167 -10.35 15.56 -2.75
N ARG A 168 -11.55 16.03 -2.40
CA ARG A 168 -12.65 15.14 -2.05
C ARG A 168 -13.23 14.38 -3.25
N ASP A 169 -13.30 15.02 -4.43
CA ASP A 169 -13.97 14.49 -5.63
C ASP A 169 -13.06 14.36 -6.85
N GLN A 170 -11.78 14.78 -6.73
CA GLN A 170 -10.77 14.79 -7.80
C GLN A 170 -11.28 15.46 -9.09
N SER A 171 -12.17 16.46 -9.00
CA SER A 171 -12.88 17.04 -10.13
C SER A 171 -11.94 17.62 -11.20
N GLU A 172 -10.85 18.25 -10.80
CA GLU A 172 -9.85 18.82 -11.69
C GLU A 172 -9.18 17.76 -12.57
N THR A 173 -8.67 16.69 -11.95
CA THR A 173 -8.06 15.56 -12.66
C THR A 173 -9.09 14.82 -13.52
N ARG A 174 -10.31 14.61 -13.03
CA ARG A 174 -11.39 14.00 -13.81
C ARG A 174 -11.75 14.80 -15.04
N ARG A 175 -11.81 16.13 -14.94
CA ARG A 175 -12.03 17.02 -16.09
C ARG A 175 -10.93 16.88 -17.12
N LEU A 176 -9.65 16.89 -16.70
CA LEU A 176 -8.52 16.66 -17.61
C LEU A 176 -8.61 15.29 -18.29
N ALA A 177 -8.92 14.23 -17.54
CA ALA A 177 -9.06 12.87 -18.09
C ALA A 177 -10.18 12.73 -19.13
N TYR A 178 -11.22 13.57 -19.08
CA TYR A 178 -12.27 13.63 -20.10
C TYR A 178 -11.92 14.57 -21.26
N ALA A 179 -11.38 15.76 -20.96
CA ALA A 179 -11.18 16.82 -21.92
C ALA A 179 -9.94 16.61 -22.82
N ASP A 180 -8.88 16.02 -22.26
CA ASP A 180 -7.62 15.76 -22.97
C ASP A 180 -7.04 14.39 -22.55
N GLN A 181 -7.60 13.35 -23.16
CA GLN A 181 -7.19 11.97 -22.87
C GLN A 181 -5.76 11.69 -23.30
N VAL A 182 -5.24 12.38 -24.34
CA VAL A 182 -3.86 12.20 -24.80
C VAL A 182 -2.89 12.68 -23.76
N ARG A 183 -3.03 13.92 -23.31
CA ARG A 183 -2.21 14.52 -22.24
C ARG A 183 -2.32 13.74 -20.94
N PHE A 184 -3.53 13.36 -20.55
CA PHE A 184 -3.71 12.57 -19.33
C PHE A 184 -3.07 11.19 -19.44
N GLY A 185 -3.16 10.55 -20.62
CA GLY A 185 -2.48 9.28 -20.92
C GLY A 185 -0.97 9.38 -20.81
N GLU A 186 -0.35 10.49 -21.24
CA GLU A 186 1.09 10.74 -21.09
C GLU A 186 1.50 10.84 -19.60
N ILE A 187 0.68 11.51 -18.76
CA ILE A 187 0.90 11.60 -17.32
C ILE A 187 0.86 10.20 -16.71
N VAL A 188 -0.22 9.43 -16.96
CA VAL A 188 -0.40 8.08 -16.46
C VAL A 188 0.73 7.16 -16.92
N GLY A 189 1.10 7.20 -18.21
CA GLY A 189 2.17 6.38 -18.78
C GLY A 189 3.54 6.66 -18.14
N ARG A 190 3.85 7.92 -17.79
CA ARG A 190 5.09 8.25 -17.08
C ARG A 190 5.05 7.71 -15.64
N ILE A 191 3.92 7.82 -14.94
CA ILE A 191 3.76 7.26 -13.61
C ILE A 191 3.93 5.73 -13.65
N GLU A 192 3.26 5.05 -14.59
CA GLU A 192 3.38 3.59 -14.77
C GLU A 192 4.83 3.16 -14.92
N LYS A 193 5.57 3.78 -15.85
CA LYS A 193 6.97 3.44 -16.11
C LYS A 193 7.83 3.53 -14.85
N ILE A 194 7.72 4.65 -14.11
CA ILE A 194 8.51 4.84 -12.89
C ILE A 194 8.03 3.91 -11.78
N THR A 195 6.72 3.66 -11.66
CA THR A 195 6.15 2.72 -10.68
C THR A 195 6.66 1.30 -10.90
N ILE A 196 6.75 0.83 -12.15
CA ILE A 196 7.30 -0.50 -12.48
C ILE A 196 8.75 -0.60 -12.02
N ASP A 197 9.58 0.38 -12.36
CA ASP A 197 10.98 0.40 -11.97
C ASP A 197 11.14 0.53 -10.44
N TYR A 198 10.34 1.37 -9.81
CA TYR A 198 10.33 1.60 -8.36
C TYR A 198 9.95 0.34 -7.58
N LEU A 199 8.91 -0.39 -7.99
CA LEU A 199 8.52 -1.65 -7.37
C LEU A 199 9.56 -2.75 -7.60
N SER A 200 10.10 -2.86 -8.83
CA SER A 200 11.16 -3.81 -9.14
C SER A 200 12.40 -3.61 -8.26
N LYS A 201 12.80 -2.37 -8.05
CA LYS A 201 13.93 -2.03 -7.18
C LYS A 201 13.66 -2.32 -5.69
N GLN A 202 12.43 -2.14 -5.20
CA GLN A 202 12.06 -2.55 -3.85
C GLN A 202 12.14 -4.09 -3.70
N ILE A 203 11.72 -4.85 -4.72
CA ILE A 203 11.83 -6.32 -4.74
C ILE A 203 13.32 -6.74 -4.73
N GLU A 204 14.14 -6.14 -5.58
CA GLU A 204 15.60 -6.40 -5.64
C GLU A 204 16.28 -6.07 -4.30
N ALA A 205 15.82 -5.03 -3.60
CA ALA A 205 16.31 -4.63 -2.29
C ALA A 205 15.81 -5.54 -1.14
N GLY A 206 14.83 -6.43 -1.38
CA GLY A 206 14.41 -7.45 -0.43
C GLY A 206 12.94 -7.46 -0.02
N ALA A 207 12.06 -6.69 -0.69
CA ALA A 207 10.62 -6.81 -0.48
C ALA A 207 10.11 -8.19 -0.95
N ASP A 208 9.26 -8.82 -0.15
CA ASP A 208 8.70 -10.15 -0.42
C ASP A 208 7.44 -10.07 -1.28
N VAL A 209 6.72 -8.98 -1.17
CA VAL A 209 5.46 -8.67 -1.86
C VAL A 209 5.38 -7.17 -2.08
N VAL A 210 4.66 -6.75 -3.10
CA VAL A 210 4.41 -5.31 -3.34
C VAL A 210 2.92 -5.02 -3.40
N GLN A 211 2.52 -3.83 -2.95
CA GLN A 211 1.13 -3.38 -2.96
C GLN A 211 0.95 -2.08 -3.73
N LEU A 212 -0.10 -2.02 -4.55
CA LEU A 212 -0.54 -0.83 -5.27
C LEU A 212 -1.72 -0.19 -4.54
N PHE A 213 -1.53 1.04 -4.06
CA PHE A 213 -2.56 1.81 -3.36
C PHE A 213 -3.28 2.76 -4.31
N ASP A 214 -4.56 2.50 -4.59
CA ASP A 214 -5.41 3.41 -5.36
C ASP A 214 -6.52 4.02 -4.48
N SER A 215 -6.11 4.96 -3.64
CA SER A 215 -6.96 5.57 -2.60
C SER A 215 -8.13 6.39 -3.16
N TRP A 216 -8.06 6.81 -4.43
CA TRP A 216 -9.05 7.64 -5.10
C TRP A 216 -9.81 6.92 -6.23
N ALA A 217 -9.62 5.61 -6.40
CA ALA A 217 -10.24 4.79 -7.45
C ALA A 217 -11.77 4.89 -7.46
N GLY A 218 -12.38 5.02 -6.28
CA GLY A 218 -13.83 5.09 -6.12
C GLY A 218 -14.51 6.26 -6.81
N SER A 219 -13.79 7.35 -7.06
CA SER A 219 -14.35 8.60 -7.64
C SER A 219 -14.73 8.48 -9.12
N LEU A 220 -14.30 7.42 -9.82
CA LEU A 220 -14.44 7.27 -11.26
C LEU A 220 -15.73 6.55 -11.65
N SER A 221 -16.32 6.97 -12.79
CA SER A 221 -17.35 6.21 -13.50
C SER A 221 -16.79 4.86 -13.99
N PRO A 222 -17.63 3.84 -14.28
CA PRO A 222 -17.14 2.53 -14.71
C PRO A 222 -16.17 2.58 -15.88
N ALA A 223 -16.47 3.31 -16.95
CA ALA A 223 -15.59 3.42 -18.12
C ALA A 223 -14.25 4.11 -17.79
N GLN A 224 -14.27 5.17 -16.97
CA GLN A 224 -13.04 5.83 -16.53
C GLN A 224 -12.23 4.96 -15.56
N PHE A 225 -12.90 4.16 -14.74
CA PHE A 225 -12.24 3.20 -13.85
C PHE A 225 -11.53 2.09 -14.65
N GLU A 226 -12.17 1.57 -15.69
CA GLU A 226 -11.54 0.62 -16.62
C GLU A 226 -10.31 1.24 -17.27
N GLN A 227 -10.44 2.43 -17.82
CA GLN A 227 -9.39 3.12 -18.57
C GLN A 227 -8.20 3.56 -17.69
N TRP A 228 -8.45 4.10 -16.49
CA TRP A 228 -7.44 4.79 -15.69
C TRP A 228 -7.05 4.07 -14.40
N VAL A 229 -7.77 3.02 -14.02
CA VAL A 229 -7.44 2.17 -12.85
C VAL A 229 -7.10 0.75 -13.30
N ILE A 230 -8.02 0.04 -13.97
CA ILE A 230 -7.81 -1.36 -14.35
C ILE A 230 -6.67 -1.49 -15.35
N ALA A 231 -6.74 -0.80 -16.48
CA ALA A 231 -5.75 -0.95 -17.54
C ALA A 231 -4.31 -0.59 -17.12
N PRO A 232 -4.05 0.53 -16.41
CA PRO A 232 -2.72 0.82 -15.89
C PRO A 232 -2.23 -0.21 -14.86
N THR A 233 -3.11 -0.64 -13.95
CA THR A 233 -2.75 -1.66 -12.97
C THR A 233 -2.38 -2.97 -13.64
N ALA A 234 -3.15 -3.42 -14.64
CA ALA A 234 -2.85 -4.64 -15.38
C ALA A 234 -1.47 -4.59 -16.05
N ARG A 235 -1.10 -3.44 -16.65
CA ARG A 235 0.22 -3.26 -17.27
C ARG A 235 1.36 -3.28 -16.24
N ILE A 236 1.17 -2.63 -15.09
CA ILE A 236 2.16 -2.66 -14.01
C ILE A 236 2.34 -4.08 -13.49
N VAL A 237 1.23 -4.80 -13.20
CA VAL A 237 1.27 -6.18 -12.71
C VAL A 237 1.97 -7.09 -13.70
N ALA A 238 1.64 -7.01 -15.00
CA ALA A 238 2.28 -7.80 -16.04
C ALA A 238 3.80 -7.53 -16.11
N ALA A 239 4.23 -6.26 -16.08
CA ALA A 239 5.64 -5.91 -16.15
C ALA A 239 6.42 -6.30 -14.87
N VAL A 240 5.79 -6.23 -13.69
CA VAL A 240 6.40 -6.71 -12.45
C VAL A 240 6.54 -8.22 -12.48
N HIS A 241 5.53 -8.98 -12.92
CA HIS A 241 5.60 -10.44 -13.03
C HIS A 241 6.56 -10.91 -14.12
N GLU A 242 6.74 -10.16 -15.21
CA GLU A 242 7.77 -10.46 -16.21
C GLU A 242 9.18 -10.42 -15.61
N ARG A 243 9.46 -9.44 -14.76
CA ARG A 243 10.77 -9.25 -14.11
C ARG A 243 10.94 -10.13 -12.86
N HIS A 244 9.86 -10.34 -12.10
CA HIS A 244 9.82 -11.01 -10.81
C HIS A 244 8.63 -11.97 -10.72
N PRO A 245 8.65 -13.10 -11.46
CA PRO A 245 7.47 -13.97 -11.65
C PRO A 245 6.90 -14.60 -10.37
N ASN A 246 7.69 -14.68 -9.31
CA ASN A 246 7.28 -15.30 -8.04
C ASN A 246 6.92 -14.28 -6.94
N VAL A 247 6.90 -12.98 -7.26
CA VAL A 247 6.60 -11.95 -6.26
C VAL A 247 5.14 -11.55 -6.36
N PRO A 248 4.35 -11.75 -5.30
CA PRO A 248 2.95 -11.36 -5.30
C PRO A 248 2.75 -9.84 -5.44
N VAL A 249 1.68 -9.45 -6.13
CA VAL A 249 1.23 -8.07 -6.22
C VAL A 249 -0.17 -7.95 -5.63
N ILE A 250 -0.34 -7.11 -4.61
CA ILE A 250 -1.63 -6.81 -3.98
C ILE A 250 -2.20 -5.54 -4.60
N GLY A 251 -3.42 -5.58 -5.12
CA GLY A 251 -4.14 -4.39 -5.58
C GLY A 251 -5.10 -3.87 -4.51
N PHE A 252 -5.13 -2.56 -4.28
CA PHE A 252 -6.04 -1.93 -3.32
C PHE A 252 -6.81 -0.76 -3.96
N PRO A 253 -7.92 -1.02 -4.71
CA PRO A 253 -8.74 0.00 -5.35
C PRO A 253 -9.81 0.51 -4.37
N LYS A 254 -9.46 1.45 -3.47
CA LYS A 254 -10.36 1.97 -2.45
C LYS A 254 -11.62 2.60 -3.05
N GLY A 255 -12.78 2.24 -2.50
CA GLY A 255 -14.08 2.75 -2.95
C GLY A 255 -14.54 2.19 -4.29
N ALA A 256 -13.95 1.11 -4.79
CA ALA A 256 -14.32 0.50 -6.07
C ALA A 256 -15.77 0.02 -6.12
N GLY A 257 -16.33 -0.41 -4.98
CA GLY A 257 -17.71 -0.89 -4.88
C GLY A 257 -18.01 -1.98 -5.90
N GLY A 258 -19.08 -1.83 -6.69
CA GLY A 258 -19.45 -2.80 -7.72
C GLY A 258 -18.42 -3.04 -8.84
N LYS A 259 -17.40 -2.16 -8.98
CA LYS A 259 -16.31 -2.28 -9.96
C LYS A 259 -15.22 -3.26 -9.50
N LEU A 260 -15.25 -3.68 -8.23
CA LEU A 260 -14.25 -4.54 -7.61
C LEU A 260 -14.09 -5.89 -8.34
N ALA A 261 -15.20 -6.50 -8.78
CA ALA A 261 -15.17 -7.77 -9.49
C ALA A 261 -14.49 -7.68 -10.87
N ALA A 262 -14.67 -6.56 -11.60
CA ALA A 262 -13.96 -6.31 -12.85
C ALA A 262 -12.46 -6.11 -12.58
N TYR A 263 -12.11 -5.30 -11.58
CA TYR A 263 -10.72 -5.10 -11.17
C TYR A 263 -10.02 -6.43 -10.86
N ALA A 264 -10.65 -7.30 -10.08
CA ALA A 264 -10.09 -8.61 -9.71
C ALA A 264 -9.85 -9.52 -10.92
N ARG A 265 -10.74 -9.48 -11.94
CA ARG A 265 -10.61 -10.33 -13.15
C ARG A 265 -9.55 -9.83 -14.12
N GLU A 266 -9.39 -8.52 -14.24
CA GLU A 266 -8.72 -7.90 -15.40
C GLU A 266 -7.33 -7.37 -15.07
N THR A 267 -6.98 -7.20 -13.78
CA THR A 267 -5.68 -6.68 -13.38
C THR A 267 -4.62 -7.76 -13.16
N ALA A 268 -5.02 -9.03 -13.04
CA ALA A 268 -4.14 -10.15 -12.71
C ALA A 268 -3.35 -9.97 -11.39
N VAL A 269 -3.85 -9.17 -10.44
CA VAL A 269 -3.28 -9.05 -9.10
C VAL A 269 -3.33 -10.39 -8.37
N THR A 270 -2.31 -10.70 -7.60
CA THR A 270 -2.23 -11.95 -6.82
C THR A 270 -3.24 -11.95 -5.67
N ALA A 271 -3.52 -10.79 -5.09
CA ALA A 271 -4.49 -10.61 -4.03
C ALA A 271 -5.16 -9.24 -4.14
N ILE A 272 -6.35 -9.12 -3.55
CA ILE A 272 -7.11 -7.87 -3.56
C ILE A 272 -7.33 -7.36 -2.14
N GLY A 273 -6.95 -6.10 -1.91
CA GLY A 273 -7.27 -5.37 -0.69
C GLY A 273 -8.68 -4.77 -0.77
N LEU A 274 -9.42 -4.89 0.31
CA LEU A 274 -10.78 -4.40 0.46
C LEU A 274 -10.79 -3.23 1.44
N ASP A 275 -11.50 -2.18 1.11
CA ASP A 275 -11.75 -1.07 2.03
C ASP A 275 -12.94 -1.32 2.96
N GLU A 276 -13.06 -0.50 3.99
CA GLU A 276 -14.07 -0.59 5.04
C GLU A 276 -15.52 -0.44 4.55
N THR A 277 -15.72 0.11 3.35
CA THR A 277 -17.07 0.32 2.77
C THR A 277 -17.61 -0.91 2.04
N VAL A 278 -16.76 -1.90 1.81
CA VAL A 278 -17.15 -3.15 1.15
C VAL A 278 -17.74 -4.13 2.17
N ASP A 279 -18.96 -4.59 1.93
CA ASP A 279 -19.53 -5.70 2.70
C ASP A 279 -18.68 -6.96 2.47
N PRO A 280 -18.04 -7.54 3.53
CA PRO A 280 -17.16 -8.68 3.39
C PRO A 280 -17.89 -9.94 2.89
N PHE A 281 -19.17 -10.15 3.25
CA PHE A 281 -19.97 -11.29 2.75
C PHE A 281 -20.33 -11.12 1.28
N TRP A 282 -20.60 -9.90 0.83
CA TRP A 282 -20.78 -9.62 -0.59
C TRP A 282 -19.48 -9.88 -1.36
N ALA A 283 -18.35 -9.38 -0.89
CA ALA A 283 -17.04 -9.60 -1.51
C ALA A 283 -16.70 -11.10 -1.59
N ALA A 284 -16.97 -11.86 -0.53
CA ALA A 284 -16.74 -13.30 -0.50
C ALA A 284 -17.53 -14.06 -1.59
N LYS A 285 -18.71 -13.55 -1.99
CA LYS A 285 -19.55 -14.13 -3.06
C LYS A 285 -19.13 -13.67 -4.45
N GLN A 286 -18.66 -12.43 -4.61
CA GLN A 286 -18.38 -11.84 -5.93
C GLN A 286 -16.96 -12.14 -6.43
N LEU A 287 -16.01 -12.33 -5.53
CA LEU A 287 -14.62 -12.57 -5.87
C LEU A 287 -14.34 -14.07 -6.04
N PRO A 288 -13.46 -14.48 -6.98
CA PRO A 288 -13.06 -15.89 -7.12
C PRO A 288 -12.56 -16.45 -5.78
N LYS A 289 -13.02 -17.66 -5.41
CA LYS A 289 -12.65 -18.28 -4.12
C LYS A 289 -11.14 -18.49 -3.94
N SER A 290 -10.43 -18.72 -5.05
CA SER A 290 -8.98 -18.89 -5.08
C SER A 290 -8.20 -17.59 -4.95
N LEU A 291 -8.84 -16.42 -5.19
CA LEU A 291 -8.16 -15.13 -5.07
C LEU A 291 -8.04 -14.77 -3.58
N PRO A 292 -6.83 -14.63 -3.04
CA PRO A 292 -6.63 -14.13 -1.68
C PRO A 292 -7.23 -12.73 -1.49
N VAL A 293 -7.88 -12.51 -0.35
CA VAL A 293 -8.38 -11.20 0.03
C VAL A 293 -7.63 -10.66 1.24
N GLN A 294 -7.49 -9.35 1.30
CA GLN A 294 -6.88 -8.62 2.41
C GLN A 294 -7.85 -7.55 2.91
N GLY A 295 -8.03 -7.47 4.21
CA GLY A 295 -8.91 -6.45 4.83
C GLY A 295 -9.91 -7.11 5.75
N ASN A 296 -11.02 -6.42 6.12
CA ASN A 296 -11.30 -5.02 5.82
C ASN A 296 -12.00 -4.34 7.01
N LEU A 297 -11.40 -4.53 8.22
CA LEU A 297 -11.97 -3.94 9.43
C LEU A 297 -12.01 -2.40 9.32
N ASP A 298 -13.15 -1.81 9.69
CA ASP A 298 -13.27 -0.36 9.80
C ASP A 298 -12.29 0.17 10.88
N PRO A 299 -11.38 1.11 10.52
CA PRO A 299 -10.48 1.71 11.50
C PRO A 299 -11.20 2.41 12.67
N LEU A 300 -12.43 2.87 12.47
CA LEU A 300 -13.26 3.45 13.52
C LEU A 300 -13.73 2.39 14.54
N ALA A 301 -13.97 1.15 14.10
CA ALA A 301 -14.28 0.06 15.02
C ALA A 301 -13.06 -0.29 15.89
N LEU A 302 -11.85 -0.22 15.32
CA LEU A 302 -10.62 -0.37 16.09
C LEU A 302 -10.44 0.77 17.11
N ALA A 303 -10.65 2.03 16.68
CA ALA A 303 -10.57 3.17 17.58
C ALA A 303 -11.62 3.12 18.72
N ALA A 304 -12.81 2.56 18.45
CA ALA A 304 -13.86 2.40 19.46
C ALA A 304 -13.55 1.30 20.50
N GLY A 305 -12.89 0.22 20.07
CA GLY A 305 -12.51 -0.89 20.98
C GLY A 305 -13.67 -1.71 21.54
N GLY A 306 -13.38 -2.53 22.55
CA GLY A 306 -14.36 -3.29 23.33
C GLY A 306 -15.24 -4.21 22.47
N GLN A 307 -16.51 -4.38 22.84
CA GLN A 307 -17.42 -5.28 22.15
C GLN A 307 -17.70 -4.89 20.68
N ALA A 308 -17.61 -3.61 20.33
CA ALA A 308 -17.78 -3.16 18.96
C ALA A 308 -16.66 -3.70 18.07
N LEU A 309 -15.43 -3.59 18.55
CA LEU A 309 -14.25 -4.14 17.89
C LEU A 309 -14.37 -5.68 17.73
N THR A 310 -14.68 -6.40 18.83
CA THR A 310 -14.85 -7.86 18.82
C THR A 310 -15.86 -8.30 17.78
N ARG A 311 -17.06 -7.67 17.73
CA ARG A 311 -18.09 -8.02 16.74
C ARG A 311 -17.65 -7.76 15.31
N ALA A 312 -17.06 -6.60 15.04
CA ALA A 312 -16.60 -6.22 13.72
C ALA A 312 -15.45 -7.14 13.22
N THR A 313 -14.51 -7.48 14.11
CA THR A 313 -13.42 -8.43 13.80
C THR A 313 -13.96 -9.80 13.42
N ARG A 314 -14.88 -10.35 14.22
CA ARG A 314 -15.52 -11.65 13.93
C ARG A 314 -16.29 -11.65 12.62
N GLN A 315 -17.03 -10.57 12.33
CA GLN A 315 -17.74 -10.45 11.06
C GLN A 315 -16.81 -10.58 9.85
N VAL A 316 -15.63 -9.96 9.90
CA VAL A 316 -14.63 -10.06 8.82
C VAL A 316 -14.04 -11.47 8.75
N LEU A 317 -13.67 -12.07 9.90
CA LEU A 317 -13.13 -13.43 9.96
C LEU A 317 -14.12 -14.47 9.46
N ASP A 318 -15.40 -14.36 9.86
CA ASP A 318 -16.48 -15.28 9.45
C ASP A 318 -16.73 -15.18 7.94
N ALA A 319 -16.74 -13.97 7.38
CA ALA A 319 -17.00 -13.76 5.96
C ALA A 319 -15.94 -14.41 5.06
N PHE A 320 -14.69 -14.47 5.52
CA PHE A 320 -13.57 -15.02 4.75
C PHE A 320 -13.04 -16.36 5.27
N ALA A 321 -13.78 -17.04 6.16
CA ALA A 321 -13.36 -18.30 6.77
C ALA A 321 -13.00 -19.40 5.76
N ASP A 322 -13.66 -19.42 4.60
CA ASP A 322 -13.53 -20.48 3.58
C ASP A 322 -12.59 -20.12 2.42
N ARG A 323 -11.73 -19.09 2.57
CA ARG A 323 -10.80 -18.65 1.52
C ARG A 323 -9.46 -18.17 2.07
N PRO A 324 -8.41 -18.04 1.24
CA PRO A 324 -7.17 -17.38 1.63
C PRO A 324 -7.44 -15.93 2.05
N HIS A 325 -7.10 -15.59 3.30
CA HIS A 325 -7.41 -14.28 3.91
C HIS A 325 -6.22 -13.75 4.69
N ILE A 326 -5.89 -12.48 4.48
CA ILE A 326 -4.99 -11.67 5.29
C ILE A 326 -5.85 -10.66 6.04
N PHE A 327 -5.87 -10.74 7.37
CA PHE A 327 -6.60 -9.75 8.15
C PHE A 327 -5.87 -8.39 8.11
N ASN A 328 -6.63 -7.34 7.83
CA ASN A 328 -6.15 -5.97 7.83
C ASN A 328 -7.30 -5.00 8.10
N LEU A 329 -6.96 -3.73 8.29
CA LEU A 329 -7.95 -2.65 8.29
C LEU A 329 -8.37 -2.33 6.84
N GLY A 330 -9.57 -1.79 6.68
CA GLY A 330 -10.07 -1.29 5.39
C GLY A 330 -9.40 0.01 4.94
N HIS A 331 -8.75 0.74 5.86
CA HIS A 331 -7.88 1.88 5.61
C HIS A 331 -6.81 1.99 6.70
N GLY A 332 -5.97 3.03 6.66
CA GLY A 332 -4.93 3.22 7.66
C GLY A 332 -5.46 3.41 9.07
N ILE A 333 -4.75 2.84 10.05
CA ILE A 333 -5.04 3.05 11.47
C ILE A 333 -5.09 4.53 11.81
N LEU A 334 -6.03 4.93 12.66
CA LEU A 334 -6.20 6.32 13.07
C LEU A 334 -5.12 6.70 14.11
N GLN A 335 -4.72 7.97 14.07
CA GLN A 335 -3.63 8.47 14.92
C GLN A 335 -3.96 8.53 16.42
N ASP A 336 -5.23 8.50 16.77
CA ASP A 336 -5.81 8.52 18.12
C ASP A 336 -6.24 7.14 18.60
N THR A 337 -5.97 6.08 17.83
CA THR A 337 -6.28 4.70 18.22
C THR A 337 -5.49 4.32 19.49
N PRO A 338 -6.16 3.86 20.57
CA PRO A 338 -5.49 3.36 21.75
C PRO A 338 -4.67 2.08 21.47
N ILE A 339 -3.52 1.95 22.13
CA ILE A 339 -2.64 0.78 21.95
C ILE A 339 -3.30 -0.51 22.43
N ASP A 340 -4.00 -0.46 23.55
CA ASP A 340 -4.74 -1.59 24.11
C ASP A 340 -5.85 -2.12 23.19
N HIS A 341 -6.44 -1.26 22.34
CA HIS A 341 -7.37 -1.71 21.31
C HIS A 341 -6.66 -2.47 20.18
N VAL A 342 -5.42 -2.11 19.87
CA VAL A 342 -4.59 -2.88 18.90
C VAL A 342 -4.24 -4.25 19.50
N GLU A 343 -3.89 -4.32 20.78
CA GLU A 343 -3.64 -5.56 21.48
C GLU A 343 -4.90 -6.44 21.52
N GLN A 344 -6.07 -5.86 21.81
CA GLN A 344 -7.36 -6.54 21.71
C GLN A 344 -7.61 -7.11 20.31
N LEU A 345 -7.40 -6.31 19.26
CA LEU A 345 -7.56 -6.76 17.87
C LEU A 345 -6.66 -7.97 17.57
N ILE A 346 -5.39 -7.89 17.94
CA ILE A 346 -4.43 -8.96 17.72
C ILE A 346 -4.87 -10.24 18.44
N ALA A 347 -5.27 -10.15 19.70
CA ALA A 347 -5.77 -11.28 20.46
C ALA A 347 -7.01 -11.92 19.81
N GLU A 348 -7.96 -11.12 19.33
CA GLU A 348 -9.15 -11.61 18.63
C GLU A 348 -8.83 -12.34 17.32
N VAL A 349 -7.87 -11.80 16.52
CA VAL A 349 -7.48 -12.40 15.24
C VAL A 349 -6.61 -13.64 15.43
N LYS A 350 -5.75 -13.67 16.46
CA LYS A 350 -4.85 -14.79 16.73
C LYS A 350 -5.49 -15.90 17.58
N GLY A 351 -6.68 -15.66 18.12
CA GLY A 351 -7.38 -16.64 18.93
C GLY A 351 -6.84 -16.79 20.37
N ASP A 352 -6.01 -15.85 20.82
CA ASP A 352 -5.52 -15.78 22.19
C ASP A 352 -6.66 -15.23 23.07
N ARG A 353 -7.45 -16.15 23.69
CA ARG A 353 -8.57 -15.83 24.59
C ARG A 353 -8.23 -16.12 26.04
#